data_0740b91a21fa8074d363cfd0bc9f438d
#
_entry.id   0740b91a21fa8074d363cfd0bc9f438d
#
_cell.length_a   1.000
_cell.length_b   1.000
_cell.length_c   1.000
_cell.angle_alpha   90.00
_cell.angle_beta   90.00
_cell.angle_gamma   90.00
#
_symmetry.space_group_name_H-M   'P 1'
#
loop_
_entity.id
_entity.type
_entity.pdbx_description
1 polymer ?
#
loop_
_entity_poly.entity_id
_entity_poly.type
_entity_poly.pdbx_seq_one_letter_code
_entity_poly.pdbx_strand_id
1 'polypeptide(L)'
;MILDAIPPGCGRALDVGCGTGALTRRLRRRVPDVTGIDRDERSIQLARAHPGATGIRYLQAGFLTASLEPASADLVTSIASLHHMDARAALRRMSDLLRPGGVLAVVGLARASWPAELAAVIPASAGTHLHLAASAIRRHAAGRPAPAYQPPVIWPPPMTYRDMRLLATDMLPGVRYRHHLYWRYSLVWTKP
;
A
#
# COMPACT_ATOMS: atom_id res chain seq x y z
N MET A 1 5.02 4.68 10.14
CA MET A 1 5.59 4.83 8.78
C MET A 1 4.60 5.47 7.80
N ILE A 2 3.53 4.78 7.27
CA ILE A 2 2.59 5.46 6.36
C ILE A 2 1.79 6.57 7.06
N LEU A 3 1.28 6.31 8.25
CA LEU A 3 0.54 7.33 9.01
C LEU A 3 1.42 8.52 9.46
N ASP A 4 2.73 8.34 9.53
CA ASP A 4 3.68 9.39 9.87
C ASP A 4 4.06 10.23 8.63
N ALA A 5 3.66 9.78 7.44
CA ALA A 5 3.83 10.51 6.19
C ALA A 5 2.63 11.41 5.84
N ILE A 6 1.59 11.45 6.67
CA ILE A 6 0.45 12.34 6.47
C ILE A 6 0.96 13.79 6.60
N PRO A 7 0.83 14.62 5.55
CA PRO A 7 1.29 16.01 5.63
C PRO A 7 0.42 16.84 6.59
N PRO A 8 0.98 17.88 7.20
CA PRO A 8 0.19 18.83 7.99
C PRO A 8 -0.94 19.42 7.13
N GLY A 9 -2.14 19.57 7.73
CA GLY A 9 -3.31 20.08 7.02
C GLY A 9 -3.89 19.16 5.93
N CYS A 10 -3.53 17.89 5.90
CA CYS A 10 -4.06 16.93 4.95
C CYS A 10 -5.59 16.86 4.99
N GLY A 11 -6.25 17.36 3.97
CA GLY A 11 -7.71 17.37 3.84
C GLY A 11 -8.24 16.15 3.08
N ARG A 12 -7.48 15.63 2.10
CA ARG A 12 -7.93 14.57 1.21
C ARG A 12 -6.87 13.49 0.99
N ALA A 13 -7.23 12.23 1.24
CA ALA A 13 -6.37 11.08 1.03
C ALA A 13 -7.01 10.03 0.10
N LEU A 14 -6.17 9.42 -0.75
CA LEU A 14 -6.52 8.28 -1.59
C LEU A 14 -5.69 7.06 -1.19
N ASP A 15 -6.36 5.94 -0.89
CA ASP A 15 -5.74 4.65 -0.56
C ASP A 15 -5.88 3.69 -1.74
N VAL A 16 -4.80 3.44 -2.47
CA VAL A 16 -4.76 2.66 -3.72
C VAL A 16 -4.49 1.19 -3.41
N GLY A 17 -5.40 0.32 -3.86
CA GLY A 17 -5.43 -1.10 -3.50
C GLY A 17 -5.79 -1.25 -2.02
N CYS A 18 -6.89 -0.61 -1.62
CA CYS A 18 -7.28 -0.51 -0.20
C CYS A 18 -7.72 -1.84 0.42
N GLY A 19 -7.98 -2.86 -0.41
CA GLY A 19 -8.47 -4.16 0.03
C GLY A 19 -9.72 -4.01 0.91
N THR A 20 -9.75 -4.67 2.05
CA THR A 20 -10.85 -4.58 3.03
C THR A 20 -10.85 -3.29 3.86
N GLY A 21 -10.09 -2.27 3.46
CA GLY A 21 -10.13 -0.92 4.02
C GLY A 21 -9.41 -0.74 5.37
N ALA A 22 -8.47 -1.61 5.72
CA ALA A 22 -7.78 -1.53 7.02
C ALA A 22 -6.96 -0.24 7.19
N LEU A 23 -6.18 0.16 6.15
CA LEU A 23 -5.44 1.42 6.14
C LEU A 23 -6.40 2.60 5.98
N THR A 24 -7.35 2.50 5.07
CA THR A 24 -8.34 3.54 4.77
C THR A 24 -9.05 4.03 6.03
N ARG A 25 -9.50 3.09 6.89
CA ARG A 25 -10.13 3.43 8.19
C ARG A 25 -9.15 4.10 9.16
N ARG A 26 -7.88 3.76 9.13
CA ARG A 26 -6.86 4.41 9.97
C ARG A 26 -6.56 5.83 9.49
N LEU A 27 -6.54 6.04 8.16
CA LEU A 27 -6.42 7.37 7.57
C LEU A 27 -7.60 8.24 7.94
N ARG A 28 -8.84 7.72 7.89
CA ARG A 28 -10.07 8.46 8.21
C ARG A 28 -10.09 9.06 9.63
N ARG A 29 -9.33 8.49 10.56
CA ARG A 29 -9.20 9.04 11.91
C ARG A 29 -8.36 10.32 11.97
N ARG A 30 -7.63 10.65 10.90
CA ARG A 30 -6.68 11.77 10.82
C ARG A 30 -6.93 12.69 9.65
N VAL A 31 -7.67 12.22 8.63
CA VAL A 31 -7.93 12.93 7.39
C VAL A 31 -9.44 13.03 7.18
N PRO A 32 -9.98 14.23 6.92
CA PRO A 32 -11.42 14.45 6.79
C PRO A 32 -12.08 13.76 5.60
N ASP A 33 -11.41 13.70 4.45
CA ASP A 33 -11.93 13.05 3.23
C ASP A 33 -10.98 11.92 2.82
N VAL A 34 -11.48 10.67 2.88
CA VAL A 34 -10.69 9.50 2.51
C VAL A 34 -11.45 8.66 1.50
N THR A 35 -10.78 8.38 0.39
CA THR A 35 -11.26 7.45 -0.63
C THR A 35 -10.36 6.22 -0.65
N GLY A 36 -10.94 5.02 -0.60
CA GLY A 36 -10.25 3.77 -0.90
C GLY A 36 -10.65 3.26 -2.27
N ILE A 37 -9.71 2.82 -3.08
CA ILE A 37 -9.96 2.19 -4.38
C ILE A 37 -9.35 0.81 -4.44
N ASP A 38 -10.12 -0.17 -4.90
CA ASP A 38 -9.65 -1.53 -5.17
C ASP A 38 -10.43 -2.13 -6.34
N ARG A 39 -9.79 -2.98 -7.14
CA ARG A 39 -10.45 -3.70 -8.25
C ARG A 39 -11.28 -4.88 -7.77
N ASP A 40 -10.93 -5.43 -6.59
CA ASP A 40 -11.56 -6.62 -6.07
C ASP A 40 -12.90 -6.29 -5.39
N GLU A 41 -13.99 -6.77 -6.02
CA GLU A 41 -15.34 -6.52 -5.55
C GLU A 41 -15.57 -7.03 -4.13
N ARG A 42 -15.08 -8.23 -3.82
CA ARG A 42 -15.26 -8.84 -2.50
C ARG A 42 -14.59 -8.03 -1.39
N SER A 43 -13.38 -7.54 -1.66
CA SER A 43 -12.67 -6.63 -0.75
C SER A 43 -13.48 -5.37 -0.47
N ILE A 44 -14.02 -4.74 -1.52
CA ILE A 44 -14.81 -3.50 -1.39
C ILE A 44 -16.13 -3.74 -0.63
N GLN A 45 -16.82 -4.86 -0.90
CA GLN A 45 -18.01 -5.25 -0.13
C GLN A 45 -17.70 -5.37 1.36
N LEU A 46 -16.61 -6.06 1.71
CA LEU A 46 -16.17 -6.22 3.10
C LEU A 46 -15.73 -4.87 3.72
N ALA A 47 -15.06 -4.01 2.94
CA ALA A 47 -14.66 -2.69 3.40
C ALA A 47 -15.88 -1.82 3.75
N ARG A 48 -16.92 -1.82 2.88
CA ARG A 48 -18.17 -1.08 3.07
C ARG A 48 -19.01 -1.62 4.24
N ALA A 49 -19.03 -2.94 4.41
CA ALA A 49 -19.79 -3.59 5.48
C ALA A 49 -19.16 -3.43 6.87
N HIS A 50 -17.92 -2.95 6.96
CA HIS A 50 -17.23 -2.80 8.26
C HIS A 50 -17.85 -1.63 9.06
N PRO A 51 -18.13 -1.78 10.38
CA PRO A 51 -18.74 -0.71 11.20
C PRO A 51 -17.97 0.62 11.19
N GLY A 52 -16.66 0.58 10.99
CA GLY A 52 -15.82 1.78 10.89
C GLY A 52 -15.72 2.38 9.47
N ALA A 53 -16.61 2.03 8.54
CA ALA A 53 -16.60 2.54 7.16
C ALA A 53 -17.29 3.91 7.02
N THR A 54 -17.96 4.39 8.06
CA THR A 54 -18.69 5.65 8.04
C THR A 54 -17.82 6.83 7.60
N GLY A 55 -18.32 7.59 6.61
CA GLY A 55 -17.61 8.74 6.07
C GLY A 55 -16.41 8.40 5.17
N ILE A 56 -16.27 7.15 4.73
CA ILE A 56 -15.25 6.72 3.78
C ILE A 56 -15.92 6.40 2.45
N ARG A 57 -15.35 6.88 1.36
CA ARG A 57 -15.76 6.52 0.02
C ARG A 57 -14.94 5.32 -0.48
N TYR A 58 -15.60 4.20 -0.77
CA TYR A 58 -14.97 3.03 -1.38
C TYR A 58 -15.38 2.88 -2.83
N LEU A 59 -14.40 2.86 -3.74
CA LEU A 59 -14.57 2.71 -5.18
C LEU A 59 -14.11 1.31 -5.61
N GLN A 60 -15.00 0.57 -6.24
CA GLN A 60 -14.64 -0.67 -6.93
C GLN A 60 -14.24 -0.33 -8.36
N ALA A 61 -12.94 -0.28 -8.63
CA ALA A 61 -12.40 -0.01 -9.96
C ALA A 61 -10.92 -0.39 -10.05
N GLY A 62 -10.43 -0.64 -11.26
CA GLY A 62 -9.01 -0.72 -11.55
C GLY A 62 -8.36 0.65 -11.42
N PHE A 63 -7.32 0.78 -10.59
CA PHE A 63 -6.69 2.09 -10.33
C PHE A 63 -6.20 2.77 -11.61
N LEU A 64 -5.63 2.02 -12.57
CA LEU A 64 -5.07 2.58 -13.80
C LEU A 64 -6.12 3.12 -14.76
N THR A 65 -7.38 2.68 -14.65
CA THR A 65 -8.47 3.02 -15.58
C THR A 65 -9.59 3.84 -14.95
N ALA A 66 -9.60 3.95 -13.61
CA ALA A 66 -10.65 4.69 -12.90
C ALA A 66 -10.65 6.19 -13.27
N SER A 67 -11.81 6.80 -13.38
CA SER A 67 -11.92 8.27 -13.51
C SER A 67 -11.66 8.91 -12.15
N LEU A 68 -10.48 9.48 -11.98
CA LEU A 68 -10.05 10.22 -10.78
C LEU A 68 -9.52 11.58 -11.21
N GLU A 69 -9.86 12.60 -10.46
CA GLU A 69 -9.50 13.99 -10.75
C GLU A 69 -8.00 14.22 -10.47
N PRO A 70 -7.21 14.73 -11.43
CA PRO A 70 -5.82 15.11 -11.20
C PRO A 70 -5.68 16.18 -10.12
N ALA A 71 -4.52 16.25 -9.49
CA ALA A 71 -4.17 17.25 -8.46
C ALA A 71 -5.28 17.45 -7.40
N SER A 72 -5.95 16.35 -6.99
CA SER A 72 -7.08 16.39 -6.07
C SER A 72 -6.76 15.86 -4.66
N ALA A 73 -5.62 15.18 -4.48
CA ALA A 73 -5.25 14.57 -3.22
C ALA A 73 -4.04 15.25 -2.55
N ASP A 74 -4.08 15.36 -1.23
CA ASP A 74 -2.94 15.80 -0.41
C ASP A 74 -2.05 14.61 -0.03
N LEU A 75 -2.63 13.40 -0.01
CA LEU A 75 -1.94 12.15 0.29
C LEU A 75 -2.44 11.04 -0.61
N VAL A 76 -1.52 10.32 -1.24
CA VAL A 76 -1.79 9.05 -1.92
C VAL A 76 -1.01 7.95 -1.22
N THR A 77 -1.71 6.88 -0.83
CA THR A 77 -1.10 5.71 -0.17
C THR A 77 -1.32 4.44 -0.96
N SER A 78 -0.40 3.47 -0.81
CA SER A 78 -0.58 2.11 -1.32
C SER A 78 0.20 1.13 -0.45
N ILE A 79 -0.46 0.06 0.02
CA ILE A 79 0.21 -1.03 0.75
C ILE A 79 0.01 -2.35 0.01
N ALA A 80 1.13 -3.01 -0.33
CA ALA A 80 1.16 -4.34 -0.92
C ALA A 80 0.24 -4.50 -2.15
N SER A 81 0.10 -3.44 -2.97
CA SER A 81 -0.77 -3.43 -4.13
C SER A 81 -0.03 -3.08 -5.42
N LEU A 82 1.07 -2.32 -5.36
CA LEU A 82 1.80 -1.86 -6.55
C LEU A 82 2.31 -3.01 -7.44
N HIS A 83 2.67 -4.16 -6.86
CA HIS A 83 3.14 -5.34 -7.60
C HIS A 83 2.05 -6.08 -8.40
N HIS A 84 0.79 -5.66 -8.26
CA HIS A 84 -0.35 -6.13 -9.07
C HIS A 84 -0.63 -5.25 -10.30
N MET A 85 0.15 -4.19 -10.52
CA MET A 85 -0.05 -3.21 -11.58
C MET A 85 1.25 -2.96 -12.36
N ASP A 86 1.16 -2.34 -13.53
CA ASP A 86 2.33 -1.72 -14.13
C ASP A 86 2.85 -0.62 -13.19
N ALA A 87 4.05 -0.83 -12.64
CA ALA A 87 4.60 0.03 -11.60
C ALA A 87 4.88 1.46 -12.11
N ARG A 88 5.33 1.60 -13.38
CA ARG A 88 5.61 2.91 -13.99
C ARG A 88 4.33 3.70 -14.19
N ALA A 89 3.33 3.09 -14.78
CA ALA A 89 2.02 3.70 -14.99
C ALA A 89 1.36 4.09 -13.65
N ALA A 90 1.44 3.20 -12.66
CA ALA A 90 0.87 3.44 -11.33
C ALA A 90 1.56 4.60 -10.61
N LEU A 91 2.90 4.66 -10.59
CA LEU A 91 3.63 5.76 -9.94
C LEU A 91 3.37 7.09 -10.63
N ARG A 92 3.33 7.12 -11.98
CA ARG A 92 2.95 8.32 -12.73
C ARG A 92 1.58 8.79 -12.31
N ARG A 93 0.58 7.90 -12.37
CA ARG A 93 -0.79 8.25 -12.02
C ARG A 93 -0.94 8.71 -10.57
N MET A 94 -0.26 8.04 -9.61
CA MET A 94 -0.26 8.48 -8.22
C MET A 94 0.32 9.89 -8.06
N SER A 95 1.39 10.21 -8.80
CA SER A 95 1.98 11.55 -8.84
C SER A 95 1.02 12.58 -9.44
N ASP A 96 0.33 12.24 -10.54
CA ASP A 96 -0.60 13.16 -11.22
C ASP A 96 -1.80 13.51 -10.32
N LEU A 97 -2.25 12.58 -9.49
CA LEU A 97 -3.36 12.79 -8.55
C LEU A 97 -3.00 13.68 -7.35
N LEU A 98 -1.71 13.79 -7.01
CA LEU A 98 -1.27 14.65 -5.93
C LEU A 98 -1.28 16.13 -6.34
N ARG A 99 -1.66 16.99 -5.41
CA ARG A 99 -1.43 18.44 -5.48
C ARG A 99 0.06 18.75 -5.31
N PRO A 100 0.55 19.92 -5.75
CA PRO A 100 1.85 20.42 -5.31
C PRO A 100 1.94 20.40 -3.78
N GLY A 101 3.05 19.94 -3.24
CA GLY A 101 3.23 19.70 -1.80
C GLY A 101 2.58 18.44 -1.24
N GLY A 102 1.77 17.74 -2.03
CA GLY A 102 1.15 16.47 -1.63
C GLY A 102 2.15 15.33 -1.52
N VAL A 103 1.81 14.32 -0.70
CA VAL A 103 2.71 13.22 -0.34
C VAL A 103 2.27 11.89 -0.95
N LEU A 104 3.21 11.18 -1.57
CA LEU A 104 3.07 9.77 -1.93
C LEU A 104 3.74 8.91 -0.87
N ALA A 105 3.01 7.92 -0.33
CA ALA A 105 3.54 6.96 0.64
C ALA A 105 3.17 5.53 0.25
N VAL A 106 4.15 4.75 -0.20
CA VAL A 106 3.96 3.37 -0.68
C VAL A 106 4.74 2.40 0.19
N VAL A 107 4.13 1.26 0.51
CA VAL A 107 4.81 0.06 1.00
C VAL A 107 4.54 -1.05 0.01
N GLY A 108 5.56 -1.44 -0.73
CA GLY A 108 5.45 -2.47 -1.75
C GLY A 108 6.20 -3.75 -1.40
N LEU A 109 6.03 -4.75 -2.26
CA LEU A 109 6.78 -5.99 -2.23
C LEU A 109 7.72 -6.04 -3.44
N ALA A 110 8.95 -6.52 -3.22
CA ALA A 110 9.93 -6.77 -4.26
C ALA A 110 10.73 -8.03 -3.95
N ARG A 111 11.22 -8.71 -4.98
CA ARG A 111 12.10 -9.86 -4.80
C ARG A 111 13.54 -9.42 -4.62
N ALA A 112 14.32 -10.23 -3.89
CA ALA A 112 15.76 -10.04 -3.81
C ALA A 112 16.41 -10.27 -5.18
N SER A 113 17.36 -9.43 -5.57
CA SER A 113 18.30 -9.68 -6.63
C SER A 113 19.57 -10.29 -6.02
N TRP A 114 20.05 -11.36 -6.65
CA TRP A 114 21.20 -12.20 -6.24
C TRP A 114 22.49 -11.39 -5.98
N PRO A 115 23.40 -11.87 -5.12
CA PRO A 115 23.33 -12.73 -3.91
C PRO A 115 23.34 -11.95 -2.58
N ALA A 116 23.71 -10.63 -2.58
CA ALA A 116 23.90 -9.85 -1.35
C ALA A 116 22.59 -9.63 -0.56
N GLU A 117 21.46 -9.56 -1.26
CA GLU A 117 20.15 -9.36 -0.64
C GLU A 117 19.58 -10.66 -0.05
N LEU A 118 20.03 -11.83 -0.52
CA LEU A 118 19.61 -13.15 0.01
C LEU A 118 20.08 -13.36 1.45
N ALA A 119 21.23 -12.85 1.82
CA ALA A 119 21.72 -12.95 3.19
C ALA A 119 20.78 -12.24 4.19
N ALA A 120 20.11 -11.17 3.77
CA ALA A 120 19.10 -10.47 4.57
C ALA A 120 17.70 -11.13 4.50
N VAL A 121 17.42 -11.88 3.41
CA VAL A 121 16.11 -12.53 3.19
C VAL A 121 15.98 -13.84 3.96
N ILE A 122 17.06 -14.60 4.17
CA ILE A 122 17.02 -15.88 4.90
C ILE A 122 16.54 -15.71 6.35
N PRO A 123 17.09 -14.79 7.17
CA PRO A 123 16.55 -14.52 8.50
C PRO A 123 15.11 -13.97 8.47
N ALA A 124 14.79 -13.17 7.44
CA ALA A 124 13.46 -12.61 7.25
C ALA A 124 12.40 -13.66 6.93
N SER A 125 12.77 -14.71 6.18
CA SER A 125 11.87 -15.85 5.88
C SER A 125 11.51 -16.60 7.15
N ALA A 126 12.50 -16.98 7.95
CA ALA A 126 12.29 -17.65 9.22
C ALA A 126 11.45 -16.79 10.17
N GLY A 127 11.72 -15.48 10.26
CA GLY A 127 10.93 -14.54 11.04
C GLY A 127 9.48 -14.39 10.54
N THR A 128 9.25 -14.47 9.22
CA THR A 128 7.89 -14.44 8.65
C THR A 128 7.09 -15.65 9.07
N HIS A 129 7.65 -16.85 8.96
CA HIS A 129 6.97 -18.07 9.38
C HIS A 129 6.69 -18.07 10.87
N LEU A 130 7.66 -17.64 11.69
CA LEU A 130 7.50 -17.50 13.13
C LEU A 130 6.41 -16.48 13.49
N HIS A 131 6.39 -15.32 12.81
CA HIS A 131 5.36 -14.29 13.00
C HIS A 131 3.97 -14.77 12.59
N LEU A 132 3.84 -15.48 11.47
CA LEU A 132 2.58 -16.05 10.99
C LEU A 132 2.07 -17.13 11.97
N ALA A 133 2.96 -18.01 12.44
CA ALA A 133 2.63 -19.03 13.42
C ALA A 133 2.18 -18.40 14.76
N ALA A 134 2.94 -17.44 15.29
CA ALA A 134 2.57 -16.70 16.50
C ALA A 134 1.26 -15.91 16.34
N SER A 135 0.99 -15.36 15.15
CA SER A 135 -0.27 -14.69 14.84
C SER A 135 -1.44 -15.66 14.77
N ALA A 136 -1.23 -16.85 14.21
CA ALA A 136 -2.23 -17.91 14.16
C ALA A 136 -2.56 -18.42 15.58
N ILE A 137 -1.55 -18.66 16.41
CA ILE A 137 -1.71 -19.06 17.81
C ILE A 137 -2.48 -17.99 18.58
N ARG A 138 -2.10 -16.71 18.46
CA ARG A 138 -2.83 -15.62 19.15
C ARG A 138 -4.27 -15.49 18.69
N ARG A 139 -4.56 -15.69 17.39
CA ARG A 139 -5.94 -15.68 16.89
C ARG A 139 -6.74 -16.85 17.45
N HIS A 140 -6.15 -18.05 17.44
CA HIS A 140 -6.79 -19.24 17.99
C HIS A 140 -7.07 -19.10 19.48
N ALA A 141 -6.09 -18.64 20.26
CA ALA A 141 -6.25 -18.38 21.70
C ALA A 141 -7.31 -17.30 22.01
N ALA A 142 -7.50 -16.34 21.08
CA ALA A 142 -8.52 -15.30 21.20
C ALA A 142 -9.90 -15.72 20.64
N GLY A 143 -10.09 -16.98 20.24
CA GLY A 143 -11.33 -17.49 19.63
C GLY A 143 -11.70 -16.78 18.31
N ARG A 144 -10.74 -16.13 17.64
CA ARG A 144 -11.00 -15.40 16.39
C ARG A 144 -10.91 -16.35 15.21
N PRO A 145 -11.96 -16.44 14.37
CA PRO A 145 -11.93 -17.27 13.17
C PRO A 145 -10.82 -16.81 12.21
N ALA A 146 -10.33 -17.73 11.38
CA ALA A 146 -9.47 -17.37 10.27
C ALA A 146 -10.16 -16.31 9.40
N PRO A 147 -9.39 -15.41 8.75
CA PRO A 147 -9.97 -14.42 7.85
C PRO A 147 -10.81 -15.14 6.78
N ALA A 148 -12.09 -14.81 6.70
CA ALA A 148 -13.02 -15.42 5.74
C ALA A 148 -12.70 -15.14 4.27
N TYR A 149 -11.74 -14.22 4.03
CA TYR A 149 -11.30 -13.83 2.72
C TYR A 149 -9.79 -13.54 2.69
N GLN A 150 -9.12 -14.09 1.69
CA GLN A 150 -7.73 -13.81 1.37
C GLN A 150 -7.68 -13.18 -0.03
N PRO A 151 -7.15 -11.95 -0.17
CA PRO A 151 -7.01 -11.33 -1.47
C PRO A 151 -6.04 -12.11 -2.36
N PRO A 152 -6.17 -12.03 -3.70
CA PRO A 152 -5.24 -12.66 -4.63
C PRO A 152 -3.80 -12.25 -4.33
N VAL A 153 -2.88 -13.20 -4.32
CA VAL A 153 -1.45 -12.97 -4.08
C VAL A 153 -0.68 -13.25 -5.37
N ILE A 154 0.12 -12.28 -5.82
CA ILE A 154 1.12 -12.48 -6.87
C ILE A 154 2.47 -12.73 -6.20
N TRP A 155 2.99 -13.93 -6.39
CA TRP A 155 4.28 -14.33 -5.86
C TRP A 155 5.06 -15.20 -6.85
N PRO A 156 6.35 -14.92 -7.13
CA PRO A 156 7.14 -13.80 -6.59
C PRO A 156 6.74 -12.45 -7.19
N PRO A 157 7.02 -11.31 -6.50
CA PRO A 157 6.81 -9.99 -7.06
C PRO A 157 7.58 -9.81 -8.38
N PRO A 158 7.01 -9.12 -9.40
CA PRO A 158 7.63 -9.01 -10.71
C PRO A 158 8.94 -8.22 -10.71
N MET A 159 9.12 -7.24 -9.82
CA MET A 159 10.29 -6.38 -9.76
C MET A 159 11.23 -6.76 -8.62
N THR A 160 12.54 -6.56 -8.86
CA THR A 160 13.55 -6.63 -7.79
C THR A 160 13.60 -5.32 -7.00
N TYR A 161 14.25 -5.34 -5.82
CA TYR A 161 14.50 -4.12 -5.04
C TYR A 161 15.29 -3.08 -5.85
N ARG A 162 16.28 -3.54 -6.63
CA ARG A 162 17.09 -2.69 -7.50
C ARG A 162 16.24 -2.02 -8.56
N ASP A 163 15.43 -2.81 -9.28
CA ASP A 163 14.58 -2.28 -10.36
C ASP A 163 13.58 -1.26 -9.84
N MET A 164 12.93 -1.57 -8.72
CA MET A 164 11.98 -0.66 -8.09
C MET A 164 12.65 0.63 -7.60
N ARG A 165 13.85 0.53 -7.02
CA ARG A 165 14.61 1.70 -6.60
C ARG A 165 14.97 2.59 -7.77
N LEU A 166 15.49 2.01 -8.86
CA LEU A 166 15.85 2.75 -10.08
C LEU A 166 14.62 3.43 -10.69
N LEU A 167 13.53 2.68 -10.84
CA LEU A 167 12.26 3.21 -11.34
C LEU A 167 11.75 4.37 -10.49
N ALA A 168 11.73 4.20 -9.17
CA ALA A 168 11.24 5.23 -8.27
C ALA A 168 12.11 6.49 -8.30
N THR A 169 13.44 6.35 -8.38
CA THR A 169 14.37 7.48 -8.46
C THR A 169 14.24 8.23 -9.78
N ASP A 170 14.02 7.52 -10.90
CA ASP A 170 13.78 8.09 -12.22
C ASP A 170 12.48 8.92 -12.26
N MET A 171 11.41 8.38 -11.68
CA MET A 171 10.08 8.97 -11.80
C MET A 171 9.75 10.03 -10.73
N LEU A 172 10.37 9.92 -9.56
CA LEU A 172 10.05 10.71 -8.37
C LEU A 172 11.33 11.34 -7.81
N PRO A 173 11.83 12.45 -8.40
CA PRO A 173 13.06 13.10 -7.95
C PRO A 173 13.01 13.43 -6.45
N GLY A 174 14.05 13.02 -5.71
CA GLY A 174 14.09 13.20 -4.25
C GLY A 174 13.31 12.18 -3.44
N VAL A 175 12.79 11.11 -4.05
CA VAL A 175 12.09 10.04 -3.33
C VAL A 175 12.99 9.39 -2.26
N ARG A 176 12.44 9.20 -1.08
CA ARG A 176 13.06 8.44 -0.01
C ARG A 176 12.68 6.97 -0.17
N TYR A 177 13.61 6.16 -0.67
CA TYR A 177 13.46 4.71 -0.79
C TYR A 177 14.11 4.04 0.43
N ARG A 178 13.40 3.10 1.07
CA ARG A 178 13.94 2.27 2.15
C ARG A 178 13.60 0.80 1.91
N HIS A 179 14.60 -0.06 2.08
CA HIS A 179 14.43 -1.50 2.13
C HIS A 179 14.03 -1.93 3.55
N HIS A 180 13.10 -2.87 3.64
CA HIS A 180 12.62 -3.43 4.91
C HIS A 180 12.71 -4.95 4.89
N LEU A 181 12.58 -5.57 6.05
CA LEU A 181 12.45 -7.01 6.16
C LEU A 181 11.17 -7.51 5.46
N TYR A 182 11.10 -8.81 5.22
CA TYR A 182 9.92 -9.50 4.67
C TYR A 182 9.55 -9.05 3.24
N TRP A 183 10.57 -8.94 2.35
CA TRP A 183 10.40 -8.57 0.93
C TRP A 183 9.71 -7.22 0.72
N ARG A 184 9.76 -6.32 1.73
CA ARG A 184 9.11 -5.01 1.68
C ARG A 184 10.12 -3.89 1.37
N TYR A 185 9.61 -2.90 0.66
CA TYR A 185 10.24 -1.59 0.55
C TYR A 185 9.24 -0.50 0.87
N SER A 186 9.71 0.70 1.12
CA SER A 186 8.86 1.89 1.19
C SER A 186 9.39 3.01 0.31
N LEU A 187 8.45 3.76 -0.26
CA LEU A 187 8.68 5.01 -0.97
C LEU A 187 7.93 6.09 -0.20
N VAL A 188 8.60 7.20 0.07
CA VAL A 188 7.95 8.44 0.54
C VAL A 188 8.48 9.58 -0.31
N TRP A 189 7.58 10.30 -0.95
CA TRP A 189 7.91 11.39 -1.85
C TRP A 189 6.92 12.54 -1.69
N THR A 190 7.43 13.76 -1.73
CA THR A 190 6.60 14.98 -1.76
C THR A 190 6.66 15.56 -3.16
N LYS A 191 5.51 15.80 -3.75
CA LYS A 191 5.41 16.43 -5.06
C LYS A 191 5.90 17.86 -4.97
N PRO A 192 6.83 18.30 -5.86
CA PRO A 192 7.25 19.69 -5.92
C PRO A 192 6.12 20.67 -6.12
#